data_6d4abd8db51f5276996409b413f3df75
#
_entry.id   6d4abd8db51f5276996409b413f3df75
#
_cell.length_a   1.000
_cell.length_b   1.000
_cell.length_c   1.000
_cell.angle_alpha   90.00
_cell.angle_beta   90.00
_cell.angle_gamma   90.00
#
_symmetry.space_group_name_H-M   'P 1'
#
loop_
_entity.id
_entity.type
_entity.pdbx_description
1 polymer ?
#
loop_
_entity_poly.entity_id
_entity_poly.type
_entity_poly.pdbx_seq_one_letter_code
_entity_poly.pdbx_strand_id
1 'polypeptide(L)'
;PELFKSYFIVFKDYNFGRYMLTSTIVSLGTVIITLIFAIPAAYAVARLNFFGKNFLSTSILIIYLFPAIVLVIPLYTIFSQLGLRNSIEGLLIVYTATTLPVAIYMLQGYFKSIPKELEEAGIIDGQNWLGIIFKIILPLSLPAISSVALYVFMIAWNEFLFSLMF
;
A
#
# COMPACT_ATOMS: atom_id res chain seq x y z
N PRO A 1 -35.45 -21.13 9.39
CA PRO A 1 -34.39 -22.09 8.98
C PRO A 1 -33.90 -21.82 7.56
N GLU A 2 -34.68 -21.18 6.65
CA GLU A 2 -34.29 -20.95 5.26
C GLU A 2 -33.29 -19.78 5.08
N LEU A 3 -33.27 -18.83 5.96
CA LEU A 3 -32.37 -17.67 5.91
C LEU A 3 -30.87 -18.04 5.91
N PHE A 4 -30.50 -19.12 6.58
CA PHE A 4 -29.10 -19.58 6.64
C PHE A 4 -28.73 -20.64 5.57
N LYS A 5 -29.72 -21.18 4.86
CA LYS A 5 -29.50 -22.22 3.84
C LYS A 5 -28.64 -21.68 2.67
N SER A 6 -28.90 -20.46 2.22
CA SER A 6 -28.14 -19.81 1.16
C SER A 6 -26.68 -19.60 1.55
N TYR A 7 -26.41 -19.17 2.78
CA TYR A 7 -25.04 -19.06 3.30
C TYR A 7 -24.32 -20.40 3.35
N PHE A 8 -25.03 -21.46 3.78
CA PHE A 8 -24.46 -22.80 3.87
C PHE A 8 -24.08 -23.35 2.49
N ILE A 9 -24.91 -23.11 1.48
CA ILE A 9 -24.66 -23.48 0.09
C ILE A 9 -23.43 -22.76 -0.45
N VAL A 10 -23.32 -21.43 -0.24
CA VAL A 10 -22.20 -20.64 -0.72
C VAL A 10 -20.87 -21.12 -0.10
N PHE A 11 -20.84 -21.38 1.20
CA PHE A 11 -19.64 -21.84 1.87
C PHE A 11 -19.25 -23.28 1.52
N LYS A 12 -20.24 -24.19 1.36
CA LYS A 12 -20.00 -25.62 1.14
C LYS A 12 -19.79 -25.97 -0.32
N ASP A 13 -20.65 -25.43 -1.22
CA ASP A 13 -20.69 -25.85 -2.61
C ASP A 13 -19.80 -24.99 -3.52
N TYR A 14 -19.56 -23.73 -3.16
CA TYR A 14 -18.76 -22.79 -3.95
C TYR A 14 -17.38 -22.48 -3.39
N ASN A 15 -16.91 -23.20 -2.35
CA ASN A 15 -15.59 -22.97 -1.73
C ASN A 15 -15.32 -21.51 -1.32
N PHE A 16 -16.37 -20.76 -0.99
CA PHE A 16 -16.30 -19.32 -0.72
C PHE A 16 -15.30 -18.97 0.40
N GLY A 17 -15.16 -19.84 1.40
CA GLY A 17 -14.18 -19.67 2.46
C GLY A 17 -12.73 -19.60 1.96
N ARG A 18 -12.39 -20.38 0.91
CA ARG A 18 -11.06 -20.33 0.29
C ARG A 18 -10.83 -19.00 -0.44
N TYR A 19 -11.83 -18.50 -1.16
CA TYR A 19 -11.72 -17.20 -1.83
C TYR A 19 -11.59 -16.07 -0.84
N MET A 20 -12.37 -16.06 0.24
CA MET A 20 -12.21 -15.08 1.33
C MET A 20 -10.83 -15.11 1.95
N LEU A 21 -10.29 -16.29 2.20
CA LEU A 21 -8.94 -16.44 2.76
C LEU A 21 -7.87 -15.89 1.80
N THR A 22 -7.96 -16.21 0.51
CA THR A 22 -7.04 -15.68 -0.50
C THR A 22 -7.13 -14.16 -0.58
N SER A 23 -8.33 -13.59 -0.66
CA SER A 23 -8.52 -12.13 -0.66
C SER A 23 -7.94 -11.47 0.59
N THR A 24 -8.12 -12.10 1.75
CA THR A 24 -7.55 -11.61 3.01
C THR A 24 -6.03 -11.61 2.98
N ILE A 25 -5.42 -12.71 2.54
CA ILE A 25 -3.95 -12.83 2.44
C ILE A 25 -3.39 -11.79 1.48
N VAL A 26 -3.99 -11.66 0.30
CA VAL A 26 -3.53 -10.70 -0.72
C VAL A 26 -3.70 -9.26 -0.21
N SER A 27 -4.85 -8.91 0.37
CA SER A 27 -5.10 -7.55 0.85
C SER A 27 -4.20 -7.18 2.02
N LEU A 28 -4.04 -8.04 3.02
CA LEU A 28 -3.13 -7.79 4.15
C LEU A 28 -1.66 -7.79 3.71
N GLY A 29 -1.27 -8.70 2.81
CA GLY A 29 0.06 -8.73 2.22
C GLY A 29 0.37 -7.43 1.48
N THR A 30 -0.57 -6.92 0.67
CA THR A 30 -0.45 -5.64 -0.01
C THR A 30 -0.27 -4.49 0.99
N VAL A 31 -1.06 -4.44 2.06
CA VAL A 31 -0.92 -3.41 3.10
C VAL A 31 0.48 -3.42 3.70
N ILE A 32 0.97 -4.59 4.11
CA ILE A 32 2.28 -4.72 4.73
C ILE A 32 3.39 -4.26 3.77
N ILE A 33 3.39 -4.76 2.55
CA ILE A 33 4.41 -4.44 1.56
C ILE A 33 4.35 -2.95 1.20
N THR A 34 3.15 -2.42 0.95
CA THR A 34 2.97 -1.00 0.65
C THR A 34 3.50 -0.11 1.78
N LEU A 35 3.18 -0.40 3.04
CA LEU A 35 3.66 0.40 4.17
C LEU A 35 5.17 0.31 4.37
N ILE A 36 5.79 -0.86 4.16
CA ILE A 36 7.25 -1.03 4.23
C ILE A 36 7.96 -0.08 3.27
N PHE A 37 7.44 0.10 2.06
CA PHE A 37 8.03 1.01 1.06
C PHE A 37 7.53 2.45 1.21
N ALA A 38 6.25 2.66 1.53
CA ALA A 38 5.65 3.98 1.61
C ALA A 38 6.19 4.82 2.76
N ILE A 39 6.42 4.22 3.94
CA ILE A 39 6.88 4.96 5.12
C ILE A 39 8.24 5.62 4.88
N PRO A 40 9.32 4.90 4.50
CA PRO A 40 10.60 5.53 4.27
C PRO A 40 10.58 6.48 3.07
N ALA A 41 9.84 6.15 2.00
CA ALA A 41 9.70 7.03 0.85
C ALA A 41 8.99 8.34 1.20
N ALA A 42 7.87 8.26 1.92
CA ALA A 42 7.14 9.43 2.39
C ALA A 42 7.96 10.31 3.33
N TYR A 43 8.73 9.68 4.23
CA TYR A 43 9.65 10.39 5.12
C TYR A 43 10.73 11.13 4.32
N ALA A 44 11.38 10.46 3.37
CA ALA A 44 12.39 11.07 2.53
C ALA A 44 11.83 12.28 1.76
N VAL A 45 10.66 12.13 1.12
CA VAL A 45 10.02 13.23 0.38
C VAL A 45 9.52 14.34 1.31
N ALA A 46 9.08 14.02 2.53
CA ALA A 46 8.60 15.03 3.48
C ALA A 46 9.75 15.85 4.09
N ARG A 47 10.84 15.19 4.50
CA ARG A 47 11.85 15.72 5.42
C ARG A 47 13.22 15.98 4.80
N LEU A 48 13.68 15.11 3.90
CA LEU A 48 15.01 15.23 3.33
C LEU A 48 15.05 16.29 2.22
N ASN A 49 16.22 16.92 2.07
CA ASN A 49 16.51 17.81 0.96
C ASN A 49 17.45 17.08 -0.01
N PHE A 50 16.97 16.76 -1.20
CA PHE A 50 17.75 16.12 -2.25
C PHE A 50 17.37 16.66 -3.63
N PHE A 51 18.28 16.51 -4.58
CA PHE A 51 18.05 16.92 -5.95
C PHE A 51 16.86 16.13 -6.56
N GLY A 52 15.93 16.83 -7.19
CA GLY A 52 14.77 16.21 -7.83
C GLY A 52 13.58 15.92 -6.90
N LYS A 53 13.63 16.30 -5.62
CA LYS A 53 12.54 16.10 -4.64
C LYS A 53 11.16 16.55 -5.17
N ASN A 54 11.08 17.75 -5.72
CA ASN A 54 9.83 18.32 -6.23
C ASN A 54 9.33 17.55 -7.45
N PHE A 55 10.23 17.15 -8.34
CA PHE A 55 9.90 16.32 -9.48
C PHE A 55 9.34 14.96 -9.03
N LEU A 56 10.01 14.31 -8.09
CA LEU A 56 9.56 13.01 -7.54
C LEU A 56 8.17 13.14 -6.89
N SER A 57 7.98 14.16 -6.05
CA SER A 57 6.69 14.39 -5.37
C SER A 57 5.55 14.63 -6.37
N THR A 58 5.80 15.39 -7.42
CA THR A 58 4.83 15.65 -8.48
C THR A 58 4.57 14.40 -9.31
N SER A 59 5.61 13.63 -9.62
CA SER A 59 5.49 12.37 -10.37
C SER A 59 4.62 11.33 -9.63
N ILE A 60 4.76 11.22 -8.32
CA ILE A 60 3.92 10.34 -7.48
C ILE A 60 2.43 10.70 -7.65
N LEU A 61 2.09 11.99 -7.64
CA LEU A 61 0.72 12.46 -7.88
C LEU A 61 0.23 12.14 -9.29
N ILE A 62 1.05 12.36 -10.29
CA ILE A 62 0.70 12.08 -11.69
C ILE A 62 0.44 10.58 -11.89
N ILE A 63 1.29 9.73 -11.33
CA ILE A 63 1.14 8.27 -11.40
C ILE A 63 -0.18 7.84 -10.73
N TYR A 64 -0.50 8.41 -9.57
CA TYR A 64 -1.76 8.12 -8.88
C TYR A 64 -3.00 8.51 -9.70
N LEU A 65 -2.94 9.61 -10.44
CA LEU A 65 -4.04 10.07 -11.30
C LEU A 65 -4.16 9.27 -12.60
N PHE A 66 -3.21 8.42 -12.91
CA PHE A 66 -3.23 7.65 -14.15
C PHE A 66 -4.29 6.53 -14.08
N PRO A 67 -5.17 6.40 -15.08
CA PRO A 67 -6.23 5.39 -15.06
C PRO A 67 -5.65 3.97 -15.05
N ALA A 68 -5.89 3.22 -13.97
CA ALA A 68 -5.38 1.85 -13.81
C ALA A 68 -5.80 0.92 -14.96
N ILE A 69 -6.99 1.13 -15.54
CA ILE A 69 -7.51 0.34 -16.65
C ILE A 69 -6.59 0.34 -17.88
N VAL A 70 -5.87 1.44 -18.13
CA VAL A 70 -4.94 1.57 -19.26
C VAL A 70 -3.71 0.66 -19.07
N LEU A 71 -3.34 0.42 -17.81
CA LEU A 71 -2.18 -0.42 -17.49
C LEU A 71 -2.47 -1.91 -17.52
N VAL A 72 -3.73 -2.33 -17.57
CA VAL A 72 -4.14 -3.74 -17.49
C VAL A 72 -3.50 -4.58 -18.57
N ILE A 73 -3.59 -4.16 -19.85
CA ILE A 73 -3.06 -4.92 -20.98
C ILE A 73 -1.53 -5.02 -20.96
N PRO A 74 -0.75 -3.91 -20.82
CA PRO A 74 0.69 -4.00 -20.76
C PRO A 74 1.19 -4.77 -19.55
N LEU A 75 0.58 -4.62 -18.38
CA LEU A 75 0.92 -5.40 -17.19
C LEU A 75 0.65 -6.89 -17.41
N TYR A 76 -0.51 -7.26 -17.96
CA TYR A 76 -0.82 -8.64 -18.29
C TYR A 76 0.27 -9.29 -19.19
N THR A 77 0.72 -8.57 -20.21
CA THR A 77 1.77 -9.06 -21.11
C THR A 77 3.09 -9.29 -20.39
N ILE A 78 3.52 -8.32 -19.57
CA ILE A 78 4.76 -8.41 -18.79
C ILE A 78 4.69 -9.57 -17.79
N PHE A 79 3.61 -9.70 -17.03
CA PHE A 79 3.45 -10.76 -16.03
C PHE A 79 3.30 -12.14 -16.66
N SER A 80 2.71 -12.22 -17.86
CA SER A 80 2.66 -13.46 -18.64
C SER A 80 4.07 -13.93 -19.03
N GLN A 81 4.93 -13.02 -19.48
CA GLN A 81 6.31 -13.32 -19.83
C GLN A 81 7.17 -13.71 -18.61
N LEU A 82 6.88 -13.13 -17.45
CA LEU A 82 7.59 -13.42 -16.21
C LEU A 82 7.07 -14.69 -15.51
N GLY A 83 6.03 -15.35 -16.03
CA GLY A 83 5.43 -16.54 -15.40
C GLY A 83 4.66 -16.26 -14.11
N LEU A 84 4.27 -15.00 -13.89
CA LEU A 84 3.57 -14.55 -12.67
C LEU A 84 2.04 -14.52 -12.82
N ARG A 85 1.50 -15.14 -13.86
CA ARG A 85 0.05 -15.29 -14.05
C ARG A 85 -0.52 -16.29 -13.07
N ASN A 86 -1.75 -16.07 -12.63
CA ASN A 86 -2.45 -16.91 -11.66
C ASN A 86 -1.65 -17.15 -10.37
N SER A 87 -0.90 -16.14 -9.93
CA SER A 87 -0.08 -16.23 -8.72
C SER A 87 -0.43 -15.12 -7.72
N ILE A 88 -0.34 -15.46 -6.44
CA ILE A 88 -0.54 -14.49 -5.36
C ILE A 88 0.55 -13.40 -5.41
N GLU A 89 1.78 -13.79 -5.76
CA GLU A 89 2.92 -12.89 -5.91
C GLU A 89 2.66 -11.83 -6.99
N GLY A 90 2.09 -12.23 -8.12
CA GLY A 90 1.68 -11.33 -9.19
C GLY A 90 0.67 -10.29 -8.69
N LEU A 91 -0.37 -10.72 -7.98
CA LEU A 91 -1.36 -9.82 -7.40
C LEU A 91 -0.75 -8.87 -6.37
N LEU A 92 0.11 -9.37 -5.47
CA LEU A 92 0.80 -8.55 -4.47
C LEU A 92 1.65 -7.44 -5.12
N ILE A 93 2.38 -7.77 -6.19
CA ILE A 93 3.21 -6.79 -6.91
C ILE A 93 2.33 -5.72 -7.56
N VAL A 94 1.29 -6.11 -8.28
CA VAL A 94 0.40 -5.15 -8.97
C VAL A 94 -0.34 -4.27 -7.97
N TYR A 95 -0.90 -4.84 -6.92
CA TYR A 95 -1.64 -4.07 -5.92
C TYR A 95 -0.73 -3.13 -5.15
N THR A 96 0.48 -3.58 -4.81
CA THR A 96 1.49 -2.70 -4.20
C THR A 96 1.84 -1.55 -5.14
N ALA A 97 2.12 -1.83 -6.41
CA ALA A 97 2.48 -0.80 -7.39
C ALA A 97 1.38 0.26 -7.57
N THR A 98 0.11 -0.14 -7.54
CA THR A 98 -1.03 0.77 -7.71
C THR A 98 -1.36 1.55 -6.44
N THR A 99 -1.13 0.99 -5.25
CA THR A 99 -1.45 1.64 -3.97
C THR A 99 -0.30 2.46 -3.40
N LEU A 100 0.95 2.15 -3.77
CA LEU A 100 2.14 2.82 -3.24
C LEU A 100 2.14 4.35 -3.45
N PRO A 101 1.78 4.90 -4.63
CA PRO A 101 1.78 6.35 -4.84
C PRO A 101 0.84 7.09 -3.88
N VAL A 102 -0.37 6.61 -3.69
CA VAL A 102 -1.34 7.25 -2.79
C VAL A 102 -0.91 7.11 -1.34
N ALA A 103 -0.36 5.97 -0.94
CA ALA A 103 0.15 5.76 0.41
C ALA A 103 1.29 6.73 0.74
N ILE A 104 2.25 6.92 -0.19
CA ILE A 104 3.32 7.91 -0.04
C ILE A 104 2.73 9.33 0.05
N TYR A 105 1.80 9.68 -0.83
CA TYR A 105 1.17 11.00 -0.84
C TYR A 105 0.48 11.33 0.49
N MET A 106 -0.31 10.39 1.02
CA MET A 106 -1.02 10.59 2.29
C MET A 106 -0.05 10.70 3.46
N LEU A 107 0.93 9.78 3.56
CA LEU A 107 1.91 9.79 4.64
C LEU A 107 2.82 11.01 4.60
N GLN A 108 3.29 11.45 3.42
CA GLN A 108 4.14 12.65 3.33
C GLN A 108 3.41 13.90 3.82
N GLY A 109 2.10 14.01 3.55
CA GLY A 109 1.27 15.10 4.05
C GLY A 109 1.25 15.14 5.57
N TYR A 110 1.02 13.98 6.19
CA TYR A 110 1.03 13.86 7.64
C TYR A 110 2.42 14.10 8.25
N PHE A 111 3.47 13.51 7.70
CA PHE A 111 4.84 13.71 8.20
C PHE A 111 5.25 15.19 8.15
N LYS A 112 4.82 15.96 7.15
CA LYS A 112 5.06 17.40 7.10
C LYS A 112 4.41 18.18 8.23
N SER A 113 3.33 17.69 8.82
CA SER A 113 2.63 18.35 9.93
C SER A 113 3.27 18.11 11.29
N ILE A 114 4.16 17.11 11.42
CA ILE A 114 4.89 16.84 12.66
C ILE A 114 5.93 17.94 12.87
N PRO A 115 6.03 18.57 14.07
CA PRO A 115 7.03 19.57 14.35
C PRO A 115 8.47 19.04 14.18
N LYS A 116 9.34 19.81 13.50
CA LYS A 116 10.74 19.42 13.26
C LYS A 116 11.57 19.38 14.53
N GLU A 117 11.19 20.15 15.51
CA GLU A 117 11.84 20.25 16.82
C GLU A 117 11.91 18.88 17.52
N LEU A 118 10.97 17.98 17.25
CA LEU A 118 10.98 16.61 17.78
C LEU A 118 12.11 15.76 17.17
N GLU A 119 12.38 15.96 15.89
CA GLU A 119 13.47 15.28 15.18
C GLU A 119 14.83 15.87 15.62
N GLU A 120 14.91 17.20 15.76
CA GLU A 120 16.10 17.91 16.24
C GLU A 120 16.46 17.49 17.67
N ALA A 121 15.48 17.37 18.56
CA ALA A 121 15.67 16.83 19.90
C ALA A 121 16.21 15.38 19.86
N GLY A 122 15.64 14.54 18.98
CA GLY A 122 16.14 13.18 18.80
C GLY A 122 17.60 13.12 18.31
N ILE A 123 18.03 14.05 17.45
CA ILE A 123 19.42 14.16 17.00
C ILE A 123 20.33 14.56 18.17
N ILE A 124 19.90 15.50 19.01
CA ILE A 124 20.66 15.92 20.21
C ILE A 124 20.81 14.74 21.17
N ASP A 125 19.77 13.90 21.31
CA ASP A 125 19.80 12.67 22.10
C ASP A 125 20.64 11.54 21.45
N GLY A 126 21.34 11.81 20.34
CA GLY A 126 22.20 10.84 19.67
C GLY A 126 21.49 9.82 18.81
N GLN A 127 20.20 10.04 18.45
CA GLN A 127 19.51 9.15 17.53
C GLN A 127 20.03 9.34 16.10
N ASN A 128 20.21 8.21 15.40
CA ASN A 128 20.41 8.21 13.96
C ASN A 128 19.06 8.28 13.22
N TRP A 129 19.10 8.44 11.90
CA TRP A 129 17.88 8.56 11.07
C TRP A 129 16.88 7.42 11.26
N LEU A 130 17.36 6.20 11.39
CA LEU A 130 16.47 5.04 11.65
C LEU A 130 15.86 5.16 13.05
N GLY A 131 16.63 5.58 14.05
CA GLY A 131 16.14 5.83 15.40
C GLY A 131 15.04 6.90 15.43
N ILE A 132 15.19 7.99 14.67
CA ILE A 132 14.17 9.05 14.54
C ILE A 132 12.91 8.47 13.90
N ILE A 133 13.03 7.72 12.80
CA ILE A 133 11.87 7.12 12.14
C ILE A 133 11.13 6.17 13.09
N PHE A 134 11.84 5.22 13.70
CA PHE A 134 11.18 4.16 14.47
C PHE A 134 10.75 4.59 15.87
N LYS A 135 11.46 5.53 16.51
CA LYS A 135 11.17 5.92 17.91
C LYS A 135 10.35 7.20 18.03
N ILE A 136 10.34 8.06 17.00
CA ILE A 136 9.67 9.35 17.06
C ILE A 136 8.56 9.39 16.01
N ILE A 137 8.90 9.29 14.72
CA ILE A 137 7.95 9.52 13.63
C ILE A 137 6.88 8.42 13.58
N LEU A 138 7.25 7.16 13.60
CA LEU A 138 6.30 6.05 13.52
C LEU A 138 5.28 6.06 14.67
N PRO A 139 5.66 6.16 15.96
CA PRO A 139 4.69 6.20 17.05
C PRO A 139 3.73 7.38 16.95
N LEU A 140 4.22 8.57 16.60
CA LEU A 140 3.38 9.76 16.42
C LEU A 140 2.44 9.64 15.22
N SER A 141 2.83 8.85 14.23
CA SER A 141 2.08 8.69 12.98
C SER A 141 1.15 7.48 12.95
N LEU A 142 1.03 6.72 14.04
CA LEU A 142 0.17 5.54 14.08
C LEU A 142 -1.27 5.80 13.58
N PRO A 143 -1.94 6.92 13.92
CA PRO A 143 -3.28 7.19 13.39
C PRO A 143 -3.30 7.35 11.87
N ALA A 144 -2.31 8.05 11.31
CA ALA A 144 -2.20 8.24 9.87
C ALA A 144 -1.83 6.93 9.15
N ILE A 145 -0.89 6.16 9.71
CA ILE A 145 -0.50 4.85 9.19
C ILE A 145 -1.70 3.90 9.18
N SER A 146 -2.50 3.88 10.26
CA SER A 146 -3.72 3.07 10.33
C SER A 146 -4.75 3.47 9.28
N SER A 147 -4.93 4.78 9.04
CA SER A 147 -5.83 5.28 8.01
C SER A 147 -5.37 4.87 6.61
N VAL A 148 -4.07 4.98 6.33
CA VAL A 148 -3.47 4.55 5.06
C VAL A 148 -3.57 3.03 4.90
N ALA A 149 -3.32 2.25 5.96
CA ALA A 149 -3.47 0.80 5.96
C ALA A 149 -4.89 0.37 5.59
N LEU A 150 -5.90 1.00 6.21
CA LEU A 150 -7.31 0.74 5.89
C LEU A 150 -7.64 1.12 4.44
N TYR A 151 -7.14 2.25 3.96
CA TYR A 151 -7.36 2.69 2.59
C TYR A 151 -6.76 1.70 1.57
N VAL A 152 -5.51 1.29 1.78
CA VAL A 152 -4.84 0.29 0.93
C VAL A 152 -5.57 -1.06 0.98
N PHE A 153 -6.00 -1.48 2.18
CA PHE A 153 -6.78 -2.70 2.35
C PHE A 153 -8.08 -2.63 1.54
N MET A 154 -8.82 -1.53 1.64
CA MET A 154 -10.08 -1.34 0.90
C MET A 154 -9.87 -1.40 -0.61
N ILE A 155 -8.81 -0.77 -1.14
CA ILE A 155 -8.48 -0.83 -2.57
C ILE A 155 -8.19 -2.28 -2.97
N ALA A 156 -7.29 -2.95 -2.27
CA ALA A 156 -6.88 -4.32 -2.60
C ALA A 156 -8.03 -5.32 -2.47
N TRP A 157 -8.90 -5.15 -1.46
CA TRP A 157 -10.06 -6.02 -1.24
C TRP A 157 -11.14 -5.87 -2.32
N ASN A 158 -11.37 -4.65 -2.80
CA ASN A 158 -12.40 -4.37 -3.81
C ASN A 158 -11.88 -4.45 -5.25
N GLU A 159 -10.58 -4.74 -5.42
CA GLU A 159 -9.99 -4.81 -6.74
C GLU A 159 -10.49 -6.05 -7.50
N PHE A 160 -11.01 -5.84 -8.68
CA PHE A 160 -11.61 -6.87 -9.51
C PHE A 160 -10.88 -7.10 -10.83
N LEU A 161 -10.40 -6.02 -11.47
CA LEU A 161 -9.85 -6.11 -12.83
C LEU A 161 -8.56 -6.94 -12.89
N PHE A 162 -7.63 -6.65 -12.02
CA PHE A 162 -6.36 -7.38 -11.96
C PHE A 162 -6.58 -8.80 -11.42
N SER A 163 -7.48 -9.00 -10.43
CA SER A 163 -7.77 -10.34 -9.92
C SER A 163 -8.44 -11.25 -10.95
N LEU A 164 -9.15 -10.68 -11.94
CA LEU A 164 -9.72 -11.44 -13.05
C LEU A 164 -8.67 -11.83 -14.09
N MET A 165 -7.60 -11.05 -14.23
CA MET A 165 -6.59 -11.22 -15.27
C MET A 165 -5.34 -11.96 -14.81
N PHE A 166 -5.07 -11.95 -13.50
CA PHE A 166 -3.93 -12.58 -12.84
C PHE A 166 -4.35 -13.71 -11.92
#